data_8f536a1e6b1bb6a8f8ade98d2330ff26
#
_entry.id   8f536a1e6b1bb6a8f8ade98d2330ff26
#
_cell.length_a   1.000
_cell.length_b   1.000
_cell.length_c   1.000
_cell.angle_alpha   90.00
_cell.angle_beta   90.00
_cell.angle_gamma   90.00
#
_symmetry.space_group_name_H-M   'P 1'
#
loop_
_entity.id
_entity.type
_entity.pdbx_description
1 polymer ?
#
loop_
_entity_poly.entity_id
_entity_poly.type
_entity_poly.pdbx_seq_one_letter_code
_entity_poly.pdbx_strand_id
1 'polypeptide(L)'
;MQNDEKLKRFTKEFFGKSMEFLSLEYIESTDDEMIFSCKFKEECSNPMGSVQGGMITAALDDATSAAMISGYDEKKAPMTTDLHVLFHRPLAVGPAKMKVKIIKLGRSSA
;
A
#
# COMPACT_ATOMS: atom_id res chain seq x y z
N MET A 1 -3.75 5.95 -15.06
CA MET A 1 -4.75 5.08 -14.44
C MET A 1 -6.09 5.75 -14.50
N GLN A 2 -7.03 5.05 -14.96
CA GLN A 2 -8.37 5.54 -14.91
C GLN A 2 -8.82 5.53 -13.46
N ASN A 3 -9.47 6.53 -13.03
CA ASN A 3 -10.30 6.43 -11.86
C ASN A 3 -9.65 6.73 -10.52
N ASP A 4 -9.04 7.91 -10.43
CA ASP A 4 -8.55 8.42 -9.16
C ASP A 4 -9.69 8.51 -8.13
N GLU A 5 -10.90 8.87 -8.58
CA GLU A 5 -12.06 8.96 -7.70
C GLU A 5 -12.43 7.61 -7.11
N LYS A 6 -12.38 6.55 -7.93
CA LYS A 6 -12.69 5.21 -7.48
C LYS A 6 -11.67 4.77 -6.42
N LEU A 7 -10.39 5.05 -6.65
CA LEU A 7 -9.34 4.69 -5.74
C LEU A 7 -9.45 5.45 -4.42
N LYS A 8 -9.73 6.74 -4.47
CA LYS A 8 -9.93 7.54 -3.27
C LYS A 8 -11.14 7.06 -2.47
N ARG A 9 -12.24 6.75 -3.15
CA ARG A 9 -13.41 6.22 -2.49
C ARG A 9 -13.12 4.87 -1.85
N PHE A 10 -12.37 4.04 -2.55
CA PHE A 10 -12.05 2.70 -2.10
C PHE A 10 -11.19 2.70 -0.85
N THR A 11 -10.14 3.53 -0.84
CA THR A 11 -9.31 3.65 0.36
C THR A 11 -10.11 4.19 1.53
N LYS A 12 -11.18 4.92 1.26
CA LYS A 12 -12.04 5.45 2.30
C LYS A 12 -13.02 4.42 2.83
N GLU A 13 -13.65 3.65 1.93
CA GLU A 13 -14.70 2.69 2.29
C GLU A 13 -14.15 1.36 2.80
N PHE A 14 -12.99 0.95 2.28
CA PHE A 14 -12.37 -0.32 2.65
C PHE A 14 -11.12 -0.11 3.47
N PHE A 15 -11.13 0.95 4.23
CA PHE A 15 -9.98 1.38 5.03
C PHE A 15 -9.91 0.53 6.30
N GLY A 16 -8.89 -0.32 6.38
CA GLY A 16 -8.69 -1.19 7.52
C GLY A 16 -7.94 -0.50 8.65
N LYS A 17 -7.88 -1.17 9.78
CA LYS A 17 -7.17 -0.63 10.96
C LYS A 17 -5.68 -0.45 10.71
N SER A 18 -5.06 -1.35 9.96
CA SER A 18 -3.64 -1.20 9.63
C SER A 18 -3.40 0.02 8.77
N MET A 19 -4.28 0.26 7.80
CA MET A 19 -4.17 1.42 6.93
C MET A 19 -4.33 2.71 7.73
N GLU A 20 -5.24 2.71 8.69
CA GLU A 20 -5.44 3.85 9.57
C GLU A 20 -4.20 4.08 10.43
N PHE A 21 -3.67 3.04 11.03
CA PHE A 21 -2.50 3.13 11.89
C PHE A 21 -1.29 3.68 11.13
N LEU A 22 -1.14 3.27 9.86
CA LEU A 22 -0.02 3.69 9.03
C LEU A 22 -0.31 5.00 8.27
N SER A 23 -1.49 5.56 8.43
CA SER A 23 -1.92 6.78 7.74
C SER A 23 -1.76 6.67 6.23
N LEU A 24 -2.22 5.54 5.69
CA LEU A 24 -2.11 5.27 4.26
C LEU A 24 -2.99 6.22 3.47
N GLU A 25 -2.43 6.87 2.46
CA GLU A 25 -3.16 7.77 1.57
C GLU A 25 -2.73 7.54 0.12
N TYR A 26 -3.72 7.59 -0.77
CA TYR A 26 -3.45 7.63 -2.20
C TYR A 26 -3.12 9.07 -2.60
N ILE A 27 -2.01 9.25 -3.30
CA ILE A 27 -1.56 10.59 -3.69
C ILE A 27 -1.90 10.87 -5.14
N GLU A 28 -1.40 10.07 -6.07
CA GLU A 28 -1.60 10.31 -7.50
C GLU A 28 -1.25 9.08 -8.32
N SER A 29 -1.68 9.08 -9.56
CA SER A 29 -1.28 8.09 -10.55
C SER A 29 -0.50 8.76 -11.65
N THR A 30 0.56 8.11 -12.09
CA THR A 30 1.25 8.45 -13.32
C THR A 30 0.87 7.42 -14.38
N ASP A 31 1.58 7.39 -15.51
CA ASP A 31 1.20 6.51 -16.61
C ASP A 31 1.16 5.04 -16.22
N ASP A 32 2.10 4.58 -15.40
CA ASP A 32 2.20 3.18 -15.05
C ASP A 32 2.38 2.93 -13.56
N GLU A 33 2.31 3.95 -12.73
CA GLU A 33 2.51 3.82 -11.30
C GLU A 33 1.42 4.53 -10.50
N MET A 34 1.15 3.99 -9.32
CA MET A 34 0.33 4.67 -8.32
C MET A 34 1.21 5.04 -7.14
N ILE A 35 1.03 6.25 -6.65
CA ILE A 35 1.83 6.76 -5.54
C ILE A 35 0.96 6.81 -4.29
N PHE A 36 1.45 6.16 -3.24
CA PHE A 36 0.80 6.20 -1.94
C PHE A 36 1.77 6.80 -0.93
N SER A 37 1.25 7.38 0.13
CA SER A 37 2.05 7.81 1.26
C SER A 37 1.60 7.09 2.51
N CYS A 38 2.50 7.00 3.47
CA CYS A 38 2.16 6.52 4.80
C CYS A 38 3.07 7.22 5.79
N LYS A 39 2.81 7.01 7.08
CA LYS A 39 3.63 7.58 8.12
C LYS A 39 3.95 6.51 9.15
N PHE A 40 5.23 6.24 9.32
CA PHE A 40 5.68 5.28 10.33
C PHE A 40 5.94 6.04 11.63
N LYS A 41 5.11 5.74 12.63
CA LYS A 41 5.22 6.35 13.95
C LYS A 41 6.37 5.72 14.73
N GLU A 42 6.71 6.34 15.85
CA GLU A 42 7.73 5.79 16.76
C GLU A 42 7.43 4.34 17.14
N GLU A 43 6.15 4.01 17.28
CA GLU A 43 5.74 2.65 17.63
C GLU A 43 6.10 1.62 16.58
N CYS A 44 6.47 2.05 15.39
CA CYS A 44 6.91 1.16 14.32
C CYS A 44 8.40 0.89 14.36
N SER A 45 9.14 1.51 15.28
CA SER A 45 10.59 1.40 15.27
C SER A 45 11.09 0.08 15.86
N ASN A 46 12.23 -0.38 15.34
CA ASN A 46 12.95 -1.50 15.89
C ASN A 46 13.94 -0.99 16.95
N PRO A 47 14.67 -1.89 17.65
CA PRO A 47 15.62 -1.45 18.68
C PRO A 47 16.72 -0.54 18.16
N MET A 48 16.97 -0.51 16.87
CA MET A 48 18.01 0.32 16.26
C MET A 48 17.49 1.71 15.88
N GLY A 49 16.21 1.99 16.08
CA GLY A 49 15.62 3.28 15.77
C GLY A 49 15.10 3.43 14.35
N SER A 50 15.18 2.38 13.56
CA SER A 50 14.62 2.37 12.20
C SER A 50 13.25 1.72 12.21
N VAL A 51 12.52 1.79 11.08
CA VAL A 51 11.23 1.14 10.96
C VAL A 51 11.44 -0.38 10.95
N GLN A 52 10.65 -1.08 11.75
CA GLN A 52 10.69 -2.53 11.83
C GLN A 52 10.19 -3.12 10.49
N GLY A 53 10.92 -4.14 9.99
CA GLY A 53 10.65 -4.69 8.65
C GLY A 53 9.23 -5.17 8.44
N GLY A 54 8.61 -5.75 9.47
CA GLY A 54 7.21 -6.18 9.37
C GLY A 54 6.26 -5.00 9.16
N MET A 55 6.58 -3.83 9.69
CA MET A 55 5.77 -2.63 9.48
C MET A 55 5.88 -2.14 8.04
N ILE A 56 7.09 -2.20 7.47
CA ILE A 56 7.29 -1.85 6.06
C ILE A 56 6.49 -2.82 5.19
N THR A 57 6.56 -4.11 5.51
CA THR A 57 5.83 -5.14 4.77
C THR A 57 4.33 -4.92 4.85
N ALA A 58 3.81 -4.56 6.03
CA ALA A 58 2.39 -4.27 6.20
C ALA A 58 1.96 -3.09 5.32
N ALA A 59 2.77 -2.03 5.29
CA ALA A 59 2.46 -0.86 4.47
C ALA A 59 2.44 -1.21 2.98
N LEU A 60 3.40 -2.02 2.54
CA LEU A 60 3.45 -2.46 1.14
C LEU A 60 2.26 -3.35 0.78
N ASP A 61 1.88 -4.24 1.69
CA ASP A 61 0.72 -5.10 1.47
C ASP A 61 -0.56 -4.27 1.35
N ASP A 62 -0.74 -3.32 2.25
CA ASP A 62 -1.91 -2.44 2.22
C ASP A 62 -1.96 -1.59 0.96
N ALA A 63 -0.82 -1.03 0.55
CA ALA A 63 -0.76 -0.17 -0.64
C ALA A 63 -1.03 -0.97 -1.91
N THR A 64 -0.44 -2.15 -2.04
CA THR A 64 -0.65 -2.98 -3.23
C THR A 64 -2.09 -3.48 -3.28
N SER A 65 -2.68 -3.81 -2.13
CA SER A 65 -4.08 -4.21 -2.08
C SER A 65 -4.99 -3.08 -2.53
N ALA A 66 -4.74 -1.86 -2.06
CA ALA A 66 -5.51 -0.69 -2.47
C ALA A 66 -5.39 -0.45 -3.97
N ALA A 67 -4.19 -0.62 -4.51
CA ALA A 67 -3.97 -0.46 -5.96
C ALA A 67 -4.75 -1.50 -6.75
N MET A 68 -4.76 -2.75 -6.30
CA MET A 68 -5.48 -3.82 -6.99
C MET A 68 -6.98 -3.58 -7.00
N ILE A 69 -7.50 -2.99 -5.94
CA ILE A 69 -8.92 -2.67 -5.84
C ILE A 69 -9.36 -1.77 -6.99
N SER A 70 -8.50 -0.85 -7.41
CA SER A 70 -8.84 0.07 -8.51
C SER A 70 -8.95 -0.65 -9.85
N GLY A 71 -8.34 -1.83 -9.99
CA GLY A 71 -8.33 -2.58 -11.23
C GLY A 71 -9.46 -3.60 -11.36
N TYR A 72 -10.17 -3.88 -10.28
CA TYR A 72 -11.28 -4.83 -10.26
C TYR A 72 -12.59 -4.11 -9.96
N ASP A 73 -13.70 -4.80 -10.19
CA ASP A 73 -14.98 -4.22 -9.85
C ASP A 73 -15.19 -4.25 -8.33
N GLU A 74 -16.21 -3.54 -7.88
CA GLU A 74 -16.43 -3.30 -6.45
C GLU A 74 -16.77 -4.56 -5.65
N LYS A 75 -17.13 -5.64 -6.31
CA LYS A 75 -17.50 -6.87 -5.63
C LYS A 75 -16.32 -7.77 -5.34
N LYS A 76 -15.17 -7.44 -5.92
CA LYS A 76 -13.96 -8.24 -5.71
C LYS A 76 -13.07 -7.57 -4.69
N ALA A 77 -12.66 -8.36 -3.70
CA ALA A 77 -11.71 -7.91 -2.69
C ALA A 77 -10.43 -8.72 -2.88
N PRO A 78 -9.30 -8.06 -3.09
CA PRO A 78 -8.04 -8.79 -3.26
C PRO A 78 -7.60 -9.40 -1.94
N MET A 79 -7.00 -10.56 -2.04
CA MET A 79 -6.37 -11.22 -0.89
C MET A 79 -4.96 -11.59 -1.31
N THR A 80 -4.00 -11.21 -0.49
CA THR A 80 -2.60 -11.50 -0.77
C THR A 80 -2.34 -12.99 -0.59
N THR A 81 -1.83 -13.63 -1.64
CA THR A 81 -1.47 -15.05 -1.57
C THR A 81 0.02 -15.25 -1.44
N ASP A 82 0.81 -14.27 -1.87
CA ASP A 82 2.26 -14.36 -1.82
C ASP A 82 2.83 -12.96 -1.76
N LEU A 83 3.83 -12.78 -0.91
CA LEU A 83 4.44 -11.48 -0.72
C LEU A 83 5.95 -11.66 -0.52
N HIS A 84 6.74 -11.02 -1.38
CA HIS A 84 8.19 -11.07 -1.30
C HIS A 84 8.71 -9.65 -1.15
N VAL A 85 9.51 -9.41 -0.11
CA VAL A 85 10.03 -8.08 0.19
C VAL A 85 11.54 -8.15 0.34
N LEU A 86 12.24 -7.24 -0.31
CA LEU A 86 13.68 -7.08 -0.18
C LEU A 86 13.97 -5.77 0.55
N PHE A 87 14.79 -5.82 1.57
CA PHE A 87 15.14 -4.65 2.37
C PHE A 87 16.58 -4.25 2.05
N HIS A 88 16.73 -3.15 1.32
CA HIS A 88 18.06 -2.71 0.88
C HIS A 88 18.71 -1.75 1.86
N ARG A 89 17.91 -0.97 2.57
CA ARG A 89 18.42 0.06 3.50
C ARG A 89 17.46 0.23 4.66
N PRO A 90 17.96 0.68 5.82
CA PRO A 90 17.07 1.08 6.90
C PRO A 90 16.18 2.24 6.47
N LEU A 91 14.96 2.25 6.96
CA LEU A 91 14.01 3.31 6.70
C LEU A 91 13.78 4.08 7.98
N ALA A 92 13.87 5.40 7.91
CA ALA A 92 13.66 6.24 9.08
C ALA A 92 12.19 6.30 9.45
N VAL A 93 11.90 6.42 10.74
CA VAL A 93 10.55 6.70 11.24
C VAL A 93 10.10 8.04 10.66
N GLY A 94 8.83 8.15 10.32
CA GLY A 94 8.28 9.36 9.73
C GLY A 94 7.55 9.06 8.44
N PRO A 95 7.35 10.10 7.61
CA PRO A 95 6.61 9.92 6.35
C PRO A 95 7.42 9.13 5.33
N ALA A 96 6.69 8.35 4.52
CA ALA A 96 7.29 7.56 3.46
C ALA A 96 6.35 7.51 2.26
N LYS A 97 6.91 7.26 1.09
CA LYS A 97 6.13 7.11 -0.13
C LYS A 97 6.32 5.72 -0.69
N MET A 98 5.27 5.21 -1.32
CA MET A 98 5.31 3.92 -1.99
C MET A 98 4.85 4.08 -3.41
N LYS A 99 5.57 3.46 -4.33
CA LYS A 99 5.18 3.42 -5.74
C LYS A 99 4.70 2.01 -6.05
N VAL A 100 3.50 1.92 -6.59
CA VAL A 100 2.91 0.64 -6.92
C VAL A 100 2.72 0.55 -8.42
N LYS A 101 3.17 -0.55 -9.00
CA LYS A 101 3.00 -0.82 -10.41
C LYS A 101 2.26 -2.15 -10.54
N ILE A 102 1.14 -2.13 -11.27
CA ILE A 102 0.40 -3.36 -11.53
C ILE A 102 1.00 -4.02 -12.75
N ILE A 103 1.46 -5.26 -12.59
CA ILE A 103 2.07 -6.02 -13.67
C ILE A 103 1.06 -6.83 -14.44
N LYS A 104 0.06 -7.35 -13.71
CA LYS A 104 -0.95 -8.20 -14.32
C LYS A 104 -2.26 -8.11 -13.54
N LEU A 105 -3.36 -8.00 -14.28
CA LEU A 105 -4.70 -8.10 -13.70
C LEU A 105 -5.39 -9.29 -14.35
N GLY A 106 -5.31 -10.44 -13.69
CA GLY A 106 -5.96 -11.64 -14.15
C GLY A 106 -7.39 -11.71 -13.62
N ARG A 107 -8.17 -12.67 -14.11
CA ARG A 107 -9.54 -12.84 -13.68
C ARG A 107 -9.62 -13.30 -12.23
N SER A 108 -8.70 -14.14 -11.80
CA SER A 108 -8.66 -14.69 -10.44
C SER A 108 -7.36 -14.39 -9.71
N SER A 109 -6.37 -13.83 -10.40
CA SER A 109 -5.09 -13.50 -9.76
C SER A 109 -4.43 -12.33 -10.48
N ALA A 110 -3.53 -11.69 -9.78
CA ALA A 110 -2.76 -10.57 -10.33
C ALA A 110 -1.31 -10.68 -9.90
#